data_33bdec68e1ef51976c04f69a11a55141
#
_entry.id   33bdec68e1ef51976c04f69a11a55141
#
_cell.length_a   1.000
_cell.length_b   1.000
_cell.length_c   1.000
_cell.angle_alpha   90.00
_cell.angle_beta   90.00
_cell.angle_gamma   90.00
#
_symmetry.space_group_name_H-M   'P 1'
#
loop_
_entity.id
_entity.type
_entity.pdbx_description
1 polymer ?
#
loop_
_entity_poly.entity_id
_entity_poly.type
_entity_poly.pdbx_seq_one_letter_code
_entity_poly.pdbx_strand_id
1 'polypeptide(L)'
;LDKGLRDSDVLFSNEKEIYDIILPFVFDANKKADWNADIDWHESMQFTIYKKNQHYDWHADNLERAYDENHHPNYRGKIRKLSLGVSLTDPKKYEGGEFYFKFGIEKMPTKISSFKKQGSVMVFPSFVYHKVTPVTKGTRYSLINWSLGAPWR
;
A
#
# COMPACT_ATOMS: atom_id res chain seq x y z
N LEU A 1 5.27 -15.37 8.06
CA LEU A 1 5.83 -14.16 7.47
C LEU A 1 7.35 -14.26 7.51
N ASP A 2 7.99 -14.10 6.36
CA ASP A 2 9.44 -13.97 6.30
C ASP A 2 9.85 -12.61 6.88
N LYS A 3 10.41 -12.62 8.11
CA LYS A 3 10.86 -11.39 8.78
C LYS A 3 12.03 -10.71 8.07
N GLY A 4 12.73 -11.40 7.19
CA GLY A 4 13.73 -10.81 6.31
C GLY A 4 13.11 -9.88 5.26
N LEU A 5 11.92 -10.25 4.75
CA LEU A 5 11.17 -9.44 3.79
C LEU A 5 10.34 -8.37 4.49
N ARG A 6 9.60 -8.73 5.54
CA ARG A 6 8.70 -7.84 6.27
C ARG A 6 8.72 -8.09 7.76
N ASP A 7 8.98 -7.04 8.51
CA ASP A 7 8.78 -6.99 9.97
C ASP A 7 7.93 -5.76 10.29
N SER A 8 6.69 -5.97 10.71
CA SER A 8 5.72 -4.93 11.07
C SER A 8 4.56 -5.53 11.85
N ASP A 9 3.90 -4.73 12.66
CA ASP A 9 2.62 -5.10 13.27
C ASP A 9 1.47 -4.57 12.40
N VAL A 10 0.37 -5.32 12.31
CA VAL A 10 -0.79 -4.94 11.51
C VAL A 10 -2.09 -5.11 12.29
N LEU A 11 -3.03 -4.20 12.03
CA LEU A 11 -4.42 -4.28 12.47
C LEU A 11 -5.31 -4.08 11.25
N PHE A 12 -6.43 -4.79 11.18
CA PHE A 12 -7.38 -4.67 10.08
C PHE A 12 -8.66 -3.97 10.53
N SER A 13 -9.26 -3.18 9.65
CA SER A 13 -10.54 -2.49 9.87
C SER A 13 -11.39 -2.51 8.62
N ASN A 14 -12.71 -2.51 8.83
CA ASN A 14 -13.72 -2.36 7.77
C ASN A 14 -14.68 -1.18 8.08
N GLU A 15 -14.20 -0.19 8.83
CA GLU A 15 -15.00 0.99 9.19
C GLU A 15 -15.39 1.79 7.95
N LYS A 16 -16.69 1.90 7.72
CA LYS A 16 -17.25 2.56 6.53
C LYS A 16 -16.77 4.01 6.39
N GLU A 17 -16.72 4.75 7.48
CA GLU A 17 -16.31 6.15 7.52
C GLU A 17 -14.89 6.37 6.97
N ILE A 18 -13.99 5.40 7.20
CA ILE A 18 -12.63 5.48 6.68
C ILE A 18 -12.61 5.21 5.18
N TYR A 19 -13.39 4.22 4.69
CA TYR A 19 -13.54 4.01 3.25
C TYR A 19 -14.09 5.24 2.55
N ASP A 20 -15.09 5.91 3.13
CA ASP A 20 -15.69 7.12 2.57
C ASP A 20 -14.67 8.27 2.42
N ILE A 21 -13.64 8.29 3.27
CA ILE A 21 -12.54 9.27 3.18
C ILE A 21 -11.49 8.86 2.12
N ILE A 22 -11.07 7.60 2.09
CA ILE A 22 -9.91 7.18 1.28
C ILE A 22 -10.25 6.80 -0.16
N LEU A 23 -11.42 6.19 -0.43
CA LEU A 23 -11.76 5.70 -1.76
C LEU A 23 -11.87 6.80 -2.82
N PRO A 24 -12.35 8.02 -2.54
CA PRO A 24 -12.32 9.10 -3.52
C PRO A 24 -10.93 9.36 -4.10
N PHE A 25 -9.85 9.21 -3.31
CA PHE A 25 -8.47 9.35 -3.79
C PHE A 25 -8.09 8.25 -4.78
N VAL A 26 -8.54 7.02 -4.57
CA VAL A 26 -8.29 5.90 -5.48
C VAL A 26 -8.92 6.16 -6.84
N PHE A 27 -10.20 6.54 -6.87
CA PHE A 27 -10.93 6.80 -8.12
C PHE A 27 -10.42 8.04 -8.84
N ASP A 28 -10.08 9.10 -8.12
CA ASP A 28 -9.51 10.31 -8.67
C ASP A 28 -8.13 10.04 -9.30
N ALA A 29 -7.26 9.31 -8.60
CA ALA A 29 -5.96 8.91 -9.12
C ALA A 29 -6.07 8.01 -10.36
N ASN A 30 -6.96 7.02 -10.33
CA ASN A 30 -7.22 6.13 -11.46
C ASN A 30 -7.60 6.91 -12.73
N LYS A 31 -8.48 7.90 -12.56
CA LYS A 31 -8.92 8.77 -13.65
C LYS A 31 -7.81 9.73 -14.13
N LYS A 32 -7.14 10.43 -13.20
CA LYS A 32 -6.12 11.43 -13.54
C LYS A 32 -4.87 10.85 -14.18
N ALA A 33 -4.48 9.64 -13.75
CA ALA A 33 -3.33 8.93 -14.29
C ALA A 33 -3.66 8.08 -15.52
N ASP A 34 -4.92 8.08 -15.95
CA ASP A 34 -5.42 7.31 -17.09
C ASP A 34 -5.08 5.81 -17.02
N TRP A 35 -5.07 5.25 -15.80
CA TRP A 35 -4.81 3.82 -15.62
C TRP A 35 -5.95 2.95 -16.09
N ASN A 36 -7.17 3.46 -16.08
CA ASN A 36 -8.39 2.75 -16.48
C ASN A 36 -8.53 1.38 -15.79
N ALA A 37 -8.08 1.31 -14.53
CA ALA A 37 -8.21 0.10 -13.73
C ALA A 37 -9.68 -0.18 -13.42
N ASP A 38 -10.10 -1.37 -13.78
CA ASP A 38 -11.44 -1.88 -13.48
C ASP A 38 -11.47 -2.30 -12.00
N ILE A 39 -12.19 -1.57 -11.15
CA ILE A 39 -12.24 -1.77 -9.70
C ILE A 39 -13.68 -2.03 -9.30
N ASP A 40 -13.92 -3.14 -8.59
CA ASP A 40 -15.24 -3.53 -8.14
C ASP A 40 -15.29 -3.96 -6.66
N TRP A 41 -14.14 -4.02 -5.97
CA TRP A 41 -14.05 -4.33 -4.55
C TRP A 41 -12.83 -3.69 -3.89
N HIS A 42 -12.85 -3.66 -2.56
CA HIS A 42 -11.73 -3.18 -1.74
C HIS A 42 -11.50 -4.16 -0.58
N GLU A 43 -10.21 -4.47 -0.31
CA GLU A 43 -9.85 -5.29 0.84
C GLU A 43 -10.11 -4.55 2.16
N SER A 44 -10.09 -5.28 3.28
CA SER A 44 -10.03 -4.66 4.60
C SER A 44 -8.84 -3.71 4.67
N MET A 45 -9.02 -2.56 5.29
CA MET A 45 -7.94 -1.60 5.50
C MET A 45 -6.92 -2.19 6.47
N GLN A 46 -5.65 -1.99 6.18
CA GLN A 46 -4.55 -2.44 7.01
C GLN A 46 -3.86 -1.24 7.65
N PHE A 47 -3.97 -1.11 8.97
CA PHE A 47 -3.11 -0.22 9.74
C PHE A 47 -1.79 -0.92 9.97
N THR A 48 -0.70 -0.33 9.53
CA THR A 48 0.64 -0.89 9.66
C THR A 48 1.46 -0.04 10.63
N ILE A 49 2.12 -0.71 11.55
CA ILE A 49 2.95 -0.13 12.58
C ILE A 49 4.38 -0.61 12.37
N TYR A 50 5.30 0.34 12.20
CA TYR A 50 6.73 0.07 12.14
C TYR A 50 7.41 0.68 13.37
N LYS A 51 7.85 -0.18 14.26
CA LYS A 51 8.71 0.14 15.42
C LYS A 51 10.17 0.14 15.01
N LYS A 52 11.07 0.47 15.92
CA LYS A 52 12.52 0.46 15.68
C LYS A 52 12.98 -0.87 15.05
N ASN A 53 13.75 -0.76 13.98
CA ASN A 53 14.28 -1.84 13.12
C ASN A 53 13.24 -2.53 12.23
N GLN A 54 11.96 -2.23 12.37
CA GLN A 54 10.92 -2.80 11.51
C GLN A 54 10.90 -2.13 10.14
N HIS A 55 10.57 -2.92 9.12
CA HIS A 55 10.71 -2.56 7.70
C HIS A 55 9.80 -3.41 6.81
N TYR A 56 9.76 -3.05 5.53
CA TYR A 56 9.22 -3.90 4.48
C TYR A 56 10.09 -3.74 3.23
N ASP A 57 10.87 -4.76 2.91
CA ASP A 57 11.81 -4.73 1.80
C ASP A 57 11.10 -4.80 0.43
N TRP A 58 11.87 -4.78 -0.64
CA TRP A 58 11.37 -4.72 -2.00
C TRP A 58 10.31 -5.77 -2.30
N HIS A 59 9.13 -5.33 -2.66
CA HIS A 59 7.99 -6.17 -3.04
C HIS A 59 7.05 -5.41 -3.98
N ALA A 60 6.17 -6.15 -4.65
CA ALA A 60 4.97 -5.64 -5.28
C ALA A 60 3.76 -6.13 -4.50
N ASP A 61 2.67 -5.39 -4.53
CA ASP A 61 1.44 -5.76 -3.82
C ASP A 61 0.54 -6.69 -4.64
N ASN A 62 0.74 -6.72 -5.96
CA ASN A 62 -0.06 -7.57 -6.82
C ASN A 62 0.17 -9.06 -6.49
N LEU A 63 -0.90 -9.82 -6.59
CA LEU A 63 -0.88 -11.25 -6.34
C LEU A 63 -0.33 -11.99 -7.57
N GLU A 64 0.42 -13.06 -7.34
CA GLU A 64 0.87 -13.95 -8.42
C GLU A 64 -0.30 -14.61 -9.14
N ARG A 65 -1.40 -14.85 -8.40
CA ARG A 65 -2.64 -15.42 -8.92
C ARG A 65 -3.83 -14.65 -8.37
N ALA A 66 -4.94 -14.68 -9.11
CA ALA A 66 -6.20 -14.19 -8.60
C ALA A 66 -6.64 -14.98 -7.36
N TYR A 67 -7.39 -14.33 -6.48
CA TYR A 67 -8.00 -15.00 -5.33
C TYR A 67 -8.89 -16.17 -5.80
N ASP A 68 -8.70 -17.31 -5.20
CA ASP A 68 -9.43 -18.55 -5.55
C ASP A 68 -10.75 -18.70 -4.77
N GLU A 69 -11.38 -19.85 -4.94
CA GLU A 69 -12.67 -20.19 -4.32
C GLU A 69 -12.64 -20.33 -2.78
N ASN A 70 -11.44 -20.46 -2.19
CA ASN A 70 -11.29 -20.53 -0.73
C ASN A 70 -11.39 -19.16 -0.06
N HIS A 71 -11.41 -18.08 -0.84
CA HIS A 71 -11.57 -16.72 -0.36
C HIS A 71 -13.02 -16.27 -0.35
N HIS A 72 -13.31 -15.19 0.37
CA HIS A 72 -14.64 -14.58 0.38
C HIS A 72 -15.12 -14.29 -1.06
N PRO A 73 -16.41 -14.50 -1.39
CA PRO A 73 -16.93 -14.33 -2.77
C PRO A 73 -16.53 -13.03 -3.46
N ASN A 74 -16.47 -11.93 -2.73
CA ASN A 74 -16.08 -10.63 -3.27
C ASN A 74 -14.62 -10.52 -3.70
N TYR A 75 -13.77 -11.47 -3.33
CA TYR A 75 -12.36 -11.54 -3.72
C TYR A 75 -12.11 -12.45 -4.92
N ARG A 76 -12.95 -13.47 -5.09
CA ARG A 76 -12.73 -14.56 -6.06
C ARG A 76 -12.55 -14.05 -7.48
N GLY A 77 -11.54 -14.58 -8.18
CA GLY A 77 -11.20 -14.20 -9.55
C GLY A 77 -10.58 -12.84 -9.71
N LYS A 78 -10.33 -12.12 -8.62
CA LYS A 78 -9.79 -10.74 -8.62
C LYS A 78 -8.32 -10.70 -8.22
N ILE A 79 -7.67 -9.63 -8.66
CA ILE A 79 -6.31 -9.27 -8.27
C ILE A 79 -6.29 -7.88 -7.65
N ARG A 80 -5.23 -7.54 -6.93
CA ARG A 80 -4.98 -6.15 -6.51
C ARG A 80 -4.59 -5.31 -7.71
N LYS A 81 -5.34 -4.27 -7.98
CA LYS A 81 -5.15 -3.35 -9.11
C LYS A 81 -4.43 -2.08 -8.67
N LEU A 82 -4.92 -1.44 -7.64
CA LEU A 82 -4.37 -0.21 -7.09
C LEU A 82 -4.12 -0.35 -5.59
N SER A 83 -2.99 0.18 -5.17
CA SER A 83 -2.59 0.30 -3.76
C SER A 83 -2.71 1.75 -3.32
N LEU A 84 -3.28 1.96 -2.13
CA LEU A 84 -3.34 3.25 -1.47
C LEU A 84 -2.55 3.19 -0.17
N GLY A 85 -1.78 4.22 0.10
CA GLY A 85 -1.11 4.44 1.37
C GLY A 85 -1.41 5.82 1.94
N VAL A 86 -1.65 5.88 3.25
CA VAL A 86 -1.77 7.14 3.99
C VAL A 86 -0.70 7.20 5.06
N SER A 87 0.06 8.29 5.11
CA SER A 87 1.03 8.56 6.17
C SER A 87 0.30 9.14 7.39
N LEU A 88 0.35 8.44 8.53
CA LEU A 88 -0.42 8.83 9.72
C LEU A 88 0.42 9.49 10.81
N THR A 89 1.76 9.49 10.68
CA THR A 89 2.66 9.99 11.72
C THR A 89 3.30 11.31 11.30
N ASP A 90 3.36 12.26 12.22
CA ASP A 90 4.18 13.47 12.07
C ASP A 90 5.64 13.05 11.81
N PRO A 91 6.27 13.52 10.72
CA PRO A 91 7.63 13.13 10.35
C PRO A 91 8.69 13.52 11.40
N LYS A 92 8.36 14.43 12.33
CA LYS A 92 9.24 14.81 13.45
C LYS A 92 9.29 13.76 14.55
N LYS A 93 8.35 12.79 14.57
CA LYS A 93 8.22 11.78 15.62
C LYS A 93 8.96 10.48 15.32
N TYR A 94 9.55 10.31 14.14
CA TYR A 94 10.31 9.13 13.77
C TYR A 94 11.43 9.44 12.78
N GLU A 95 12.42 8.54 12.73
CA GLU A 95 13.53 8.58 11.78
C GLU A 95 13.60 7.27 11.02
N GLY A 96 14.11 7.28 9.79
CA GLY A 96 14.02 6.13 8.87
C GLY A 96 12.61 5.95 8.32
N GLY A 97 12.21 4.71 8.04
CA GLY A 97 10.89 4.41 7.49
C GLY A 97 10.62 5.15 6.17
N GLU A 98 11.64 5.32 5.36
CA GLU A 98 11.58 6.01 4.07
C GLU A 98 10.93 5.13 3.02
N PHE A 99 10.10 5.73 2.17
CA PHE A 99 9.40 5.03 1.09
C PHE A 99 10.12 5.22 -0.24
N TYR A 100 10.31 4.12 -0.98
CA TYR A 100 10.95 4.11 -2.29
C TYR A 100 10.10 3.35 -3.31
N PHE A 101 10.07 3.85 -4.55
CA PHE A 101 9.66 3.09 -5.73
C PHE A 101 10.86 2.63 -6.57
N LYS A 102 10.65 1.53 -7.31
CA LYS A 102 11.56 1.07 -8.36
C LYS A 102 10.76 0.82 -9.64
N PHE A 103 11.03 1.65 -10.64
CA PHE A 103 10.37 1.59 -11.95
C PHE A 103 11.28 0.87 -12.96
N GLY A 104 11.25 -0.47 -12.97
CA GLY A 104 12.07 -1.30 -13.84
C GLY A 104 13.38 -1.78 -13.21
N ILE A 105 14.02 -2.78 -13.84
CA ILE A 105 15.15 -3.50 -13.28
C ILE A 105 16.42 -2.64 -13.25
N GLU A 106 16.61 -1.80 -14.25
CA GLU A 106 17.86 -1.02 -14.43
C GLU A 106 17.79 0.40 -13.85
N LYS A 107 16.62 0.84 -13.35
CA LYS A 107 16.47 2.19 -12.81
C LYS A 107 16.83 2.26 -11.34
N MET A 108 17.51 3.34 -10.96
CA MET A 108 17.78 3.66 -9.56
C MET A 108 16.47 3.83 -8.79
N PRO A 109 16.39 3.34 -7.55
CA PRO A 109 15.23 3.58 -6.70
C PRO A 109 14.95 5.06 -6.49
N THR A 110 13.68 5.44 -6.51
CA THR A 110 13.24 6.82 -6.27
C THR A 110 12.63 6.95 -4.90
N LYS A 111 13.22 7.79 -4.06
CA LYS A 111 12.68 8.13 -2.74
C LYS A 111 11.47 9.07 -2.89
N ILE A 112 10.37 8.75 -2.23
CA ILE A 112 9.15 9.56 -2.23
C ILE A 112 9.06 10.37 -0.94
N SER A 113 9.88 11.42 -0.85
CA SER A 113 9.98 12.25 0.35
C SER A 113 8.68 12.97 0.70
N SER A 114 7.87 13.33 -0.28
CA SER A 114 6.56 13.96 -0.08
C SER A 114 5.57 13.08 0.68
N PHE A 115 5.69 11.76 0.57
CA PHE A 115 4.83 10.82 1.29
C PHE A 115 5.10 10.79 2.80
N LYS A 116 6.23 11.34 3.26
CA LYS A 116 6.56 11.40 4.70
C LYS A 116 5.69 12.40 5.48
N LYS A 117 5.12 13.40 4.81
CA LYS A 117 4.23 14.39 5.45
C LYS A 117 2.98 13.69 6.00
N GLN A 118 2.64 13.96 7.27
CA GLN A 118 1.43 13.46 7.90
C GLN A 118 0.18 13.86 7.10
N GLY A 119 -0.71 12.89 6.87
CA GLY A 119 -1.92 13.05 6.06
C GLY A 119 -1.70 12.93 4.56
N SER A 120 -0.47 12.73 4.08
CA SER A 120 -0.22 12.46 2.66
C SER A 120 -0.86 11.16 2.23
N VAL A 121 -1.51 11.19 1.07
CA VAL A 121 -2.12 10.03 0.42
C VAL A 121 -1.35 9.73 -0.85
N MET A 122 -1.04 8.48 -1.08
CA MET A 122 -0.39 7.98 -2.27
C MET A 122 -1.19 6.84 -2.86
N VAL A 123 -1.41 6.88 -4.18
CA VAL A 123 -2.07 5.80 -4.93
C VAL A 123 -1.17 5.39 -6.07
N PHE A 124 -1.00 4.09 -6.27
CA PHE A 124 -0.14 3.55 -7.33
C PHE A 124 -0.64 2.17 -7.79
N PRO A 125 -0.31 1.75 -9.03
CA PRO A 125 -0.60 0.40 -9.49
C PRO A 125 0.08 -0.65 -8.61
N SER A 126 -0.66 -1.68 -8.19
CA SER A 126 -0.18 -2.66 -7.22
C SER A 126 1.03 -3.48 -7.69
N PHE A 127 1.34 -3.47 -9.00
CA PHE A 127 2.51 -4.14 -9.56
C PHE A 127 3.82 -3.33 -9.43
N VAL A 128 3.75 -2.08 -8.96
CA VAL A 128 4.96 -1.25 -8.82
C VAL A 128 5.77 -1.71 -7.60
N TYR A 129 7.04 -2.02 -7.82
CA TYR A 129 7.97 -2.39 -6.76
C TYR A 129 8.24 -1.22 -5.83
N HIS A 130 8.13 -1.48 -4.53
CA HIS A 130 8.36 -0.47 -3.49
C HIS A 130 8.89 -1.09 -2.21
N LYS A 131 9.41 -0.24 -1.33
CA LYS A 131 9.87 -0.65 -0.01
C LYS A 131 9.70 0.45 1.03
N VAL A 132 9.69 0.05 2.29
CA VAL A 132 9.84 0.91 3.47
C VAL A 132 11.14 0.53 4.17
N THR A 133 12.07 1.48 4.27
CA THR A 133 13.34 1.25 4.98
C THR A 133 13.11 1.08 6.49
N PRO A 134 14.05 0.46 7.22
CA PRO A 134 13.92 0.33 8.66
C PRO A 134 13.67 1.67 9.36
N VAL A 135 12.75 1.68 10.32
CA VAL A 135 12.60 2.79 11.26
C VAL A 135 13.78 2.75 12.22
N THR A 136 14.53 3.84 12.33
CA THR A 136 15.73 3.90 13.19
C THR A 136 15.43 4.50 14.56
N LYS A 137 14.37 5.33 14.65
CA LYS A 137 13.90 5.95 15.91
C LYS A 137 12.40 6.23 15.85
N GLY A 138 11.74 6.10 16.98
CA GLY A 138 10.29 6.32 17.09
C GLY A 138 9.46 5.20 16.47
N THR A 139 8.22 5.52 16.12
CA THR A 139 7.25 4.59 15.52
C THR A 139 6.53 5.26 14.37
N ARG A 140 6.43 4.56 13.24
CA ARG A 140 5.72 5.03 12.04
C ARG A 140 4.41 4.26 11.89
N TYR A 141 3.32 4.99 11.70
CA TYR A 141 1.99 4.44 11.40
C TYR A 141 1.59 4.79 9.98
N SER A 142 0.98 3.85 9.29
CA SER A 142 0.38 4.07 7.97
C SER A 142 -0.91 3.28 7.82
N LEU A 143 -1.78 3.75 6.95
CA LEU A 143 -2.97 3.04 6.52
C LEU A 143 -2.75 2.57 5.09
N ILE A 144 -3.01 1.30 4.84
CA ILE A 144 -2.90 0.69 3.51
C ILE A 144 -4.26 0.13 3.11
N ASN A 145 -4.62 0.30 1.84
CA ASN A 145 -5.79 -0.36 1.26
C ASN A 145 -5.48 -0.82 -0.16
N TRP A 146 -6.06 -1.94 -0.54
CA TRP A 146 -5.95 -2.50 -1.88
C TRP A 146 -7.31 -2.56 -2.55
N SER A 147 -7.36 -2.02 -3.76
CA SER A 147 -8.53 -2.06 -4.63
C SER A 147 -8.40 -3.19 -5.62
N LEU A 148 -9.43 -4.01 -5.70
CA LEU A 148 -9.49 -5.24 -6.47
C LEU A 148 -10.32 -5.09 -7.73
N GLY A 149 -9.99 -5.89 -8.73
CA GLY A 149 -10.77 -6.04 -9.95
C GLY A 149 -10.30 -7.23 -10.76
N ALA A 150 -10.91 -7.44 -11.92
CA ALA A 150 -10.52 -8.49 -12.85
C ALA A 150 -9.03 -8.33 -13.25
N PRO A 151 -8.32 -9.43 -13.55
CA PRO A 151 -6.95 -9.36 -14.07
C PRO A 151 -6.80 -8.39 -15.24
N TRP A 152 -5.62 -7.80 -15.40
CA TRP A 152 -5.31 -6.94 -16.54
C TRP A 152 -5.44 -7.72 -17.86
N ARG A 153 -6.02 -7.10 -18.88
CA ARG A 153 -6.19 -7.68 -20.20
C ARG A 153 -5.25 -7.04 -21.20
#